data_63bdd261eba6d19b279d72abae0d54d0
#
_entry.id   63bdd261eba6d19b279d72abae0d54d0
#
_cell.length_a   1.000
_cell.length_b   1.000
_cell.length_c   1.000
_cell.angle_alpha   90.00
_cell.angle_beta   90.00
_cell.angle_gamma   90.00
#
_symmetry.space_group_name_H-M   'P 1'
#
loop_
_entity.id
_entity.type
_entity.pdbx_description
1 polymer ?
#
loop_
_entity_poly.entity_id
_entity_poly.type
_entity_poly.pdbx_seq_one_letter_code
_entity_poly.pdbx_strand_id
1 'polypeptide(L)'
;YLLAFLLATLAVYLTWCVKKWGTIAGMVCLAFAMGIYQAYATVAIVLVLLYIIRQFVIEKLDFLEAVRKDLKYLGMLVGGAVLYAVILKITLIRYNITLPGYQGIGALGIMSLGQYKAALQKTLYHFRLILGMEHGVEKHVYSLLNAAALLLIGLILIYLLVRNQVYKKKMSMLASIAAVCLIPVGAYFINFTSPDVQYYTLMEMAVCLIYLLLIIMLLQLEWKTWISKILKGCGIFVLCGLVYYNVINSNIAYFNMNLSYHKSISIAEDVLQRIEQMDEFQNQHDKVVIMGDYN
;
A
#
# COMPACT_ATOMS: atom_id res chain seq x y z
N TYR A 1 -9.61 -6.06 -7.29
CA TYR A 1 -8.44 -5.48 -6.62
C TYR A 1 -7.18 -5.54 -7.49
N LEU A 2 -6.82 -6.69 -8.09
CA LEU A 2 -5.64 -6.79 -8.97
C LEU A 2 -5.71 -5.82 -10.17
N LEU A 3 -6.89 -5.62 -10.75
CA LEU A 3 -7.08 -4.66 -11.83
C LEU A 3 -6.81 -3.22 -11.35
N ALA A 4 -7.25 -2.85 -10.15
CA ALA A 4 -6.97 -1.53 -9.59
C ALA A 4 -5.48 -1.31 -9.35
N PHE A 5 -4.77 -2.34 -8.84
CA PHE A 5 -3.32 -2.31 -8.69
C PHE A 5 -2.60 -2.14 -10.04
N LEU A 6 -3.01 -2.91 -11.04
CA LEU A 6 -2.49 -2.81 -12.41
C LEU A 6 -2.70 -1.41 -12.98
N LEU A 7 -3.91 -0.86 -12.86
CA LEU A 7 -4.24 0.48 -13.37
C LEU A 7 -3.45 1.57 -12.66
N ALA A 8 -3.27 1.49 -11.32
CA ALA A 8 -2.45 2.43 -10.57
C ALA A 8 -0.97 2.38 -10.98
N THR A 9 -0.42 1.19 -11.20
CA THR A 9 0.93 0.99 -11.71
C THR A 9 1.07 1.49 -13.16
N LEU A 10 0.10 1.16 -14.00
CA LEU A 10 0.05 1.59 -15.40
C LEU A 10 -0.04 3.12 -15.50
N ALA A 11 -0.75 3.80 -14.60
CA ALA A 11 -0.82 5.26 -14.55
C ALA A 11 0.56 5.89 -14.44
N VAL A 12 1.40 5.39 -13.53
CA VAL A 12 2.77 5.86 -13.35
C VAL A 12 3.63 5.49 -14.56
N TYR A 13 3.51 4.27 -15.07
CA TYR A 13 4.27 3.79 -16.22
C TYR A 13 3.97 4.61 -17.50
N LEU A 14 2.71 4.87 -17.81
CA LEU A 14 2.32 5.69 -18.95
C LEU A 14 2.84 7.12 -18.83
N THR A 15 2.75 7.71 -17.63
CA THR A 15 3.30 9.05 -17.37
C THR A 15 4.81 9.08 -17.55
N TRP A 16 5.51 7.99 -17.29
CA TRP A 16 6.95 7.88 -17.50
C TRP A 16 7.32 7.70 -18.96
N CYS A 17 6.72 6.71 -19.64
CA CYS A 17 7.14 6.26 -20.98
C CYS A 17 6.59 7.09 -22.13
N VAL A 18 5.35 7.59 -21.99
CA VAL A 18 4.63 8.25 -23.12
C VAL A 18 4.77 9.76 -23.01
N LYS A 19 5.52 10.36 -23.95
CA LYS A 19 5.90 11.78 -23.86
C LYS A 19 4.73 12.77 -23.98
N LYS A 20 3.78 12.55 -24.90
CA LYS A 20 2.77 13.55 -25.25
C LYS A 20 1.46 13.40 -24.48
N TRP A 21 0.93 12.18 -24.39
CA TRP A 21 -0.38 11.89 -23.81
C TRP A 21 -0.30 11.07 -22.51
N GLY A 22 0.93 10.73 -22.07
CA GLY A 22 1.15 9.82 -20.94
C GLY A 22 0.54 10.31 -19.63
N THR A 23 0.64 11.60 -19.35
CA THR A 23 0.06 12.19 -18.14
C THR A 23 -1.47 12.10 -18.16
N ILE A 24 -2.11 12.37 -19.29
CA ILE A 24 -3.58 12.30 -19.44
C ILE A 24 -4.04 10.84 -19.34
N ALA A 25 -3.38 9.94 -20.06
CA ALA A 25 -3.67 8.50 -19.95
C ALA A 25 -3.47 7.99 -18.53
N GLY A 26 -2.41 8.45 -17.85
CA GLY A 26 -2.16 8.16 -16.44
C GLY A 26 -3.27 8.66 -15.51
N MET A 27 -3.77 9.90 -15.72
CA MET A 27 -4.92 10.43 -14.96
C MET A 27 -6.15 9.53 -15.10
N VAL A 28 -6.47 9.10 -16.33
CA VAL A 28 -7.61 8.21 -16.60
C VAL A 28 -7.44 6.87 -15.91
N CYS A 29 -6.26 6.23 -16.06
CA CYS A 29 -5.97 4.96 -15.39
C CYS A 29 -6.08 5.08 -13.86
N LEU A 30 -5.56 6.16 -13.27
CA LEU A 30 -5.64 6.40 -11.83
C LEU A 30 -7.07 6.63 -11.37
N ALA A 31 -7.87 7.39 -12.12
CA ALA A 31 -9.27 7.60 -11.80
C ALA A 31 -10.07 6.29 -11.81
N PHE A 32 -9.82 5.40 -12.78
CA PHE A 32 -10.43 4.07 -12.80
C PHE A 32 -9.94 3.18 -11.65
N ALA A 33 -8.64 3.22 -11.33
CA ALA A 33 -8.10 2.50 -10.18
C ALA A 33 -8.81 2.91 -8.88
N MET A 34 -8.98 4.23 -8.66
CA MET A 34 -9.70 4.78 -7.51
C MET A 34 -11.20 4.43 -7.55
N GLY A 35 -11.81 4.35 -8.73
CA GLY A 35 -13.20 3.94 -8.91
C GLY A 35 -13.45 2.49 -8.51
N ILE A 36 -12.47 1.59 -8.72
CA ILE A 36 -12.53 0.19 -8.27
C ILE A 36 -12.26 0.12 -6.76
N TYR A 37 -11.21 0.79 -6.29
CA TYR A 37 -10.86 0.85 -4.87
C TYR A 37 -9.92 2.02 -4.58
N GLN A 38 -10.40 3.00 -3.83
CA GLN A 38 -9.71 4.27 -3.58
C GLN A 38 -8.31 4.12 -2.98
N ALA A 39 -8.11 3.11 -2.14
CA ALA A 39 -6.84 2.87 -1.48
C ALA A 39 -5.67 2.60 -2.45
N TYR A 40 -5.94 2.16 -3.68
CA TYR A 40 -4.87 1.91 -4.66
C TYR A 40 -4.22 3.18 -5.24
N ALA A 41 -4.78 4.36 -4.96
CA ALA A 41 -4.07 5.61 -5.22
C ALA A 41 -2.72 5.68 -4.47
N THR A 42 -2.63 5.06 -3.28
CA THR A 42 -1.40 4.99 -2.47
C THR A 42 -0.28 4.25 -3.21
N VAL A 43 -0.61 3.25 -4.03
CA VAL A 43 0.35 2.53 -4.88
C VAL A 43 1.02 3.49 -5.86
N ALA A 44 0.22 4.32 -6.56
CA ALA A 44 0.76 5.32 -7.49
C ALA A 44 1.62 6.36 -6.75
N ILE A 45 1.20 6.82 -5.57
CA ILE A 45 1.96 7.78 -4.76
C ILE A 45 3.32 7.20 -4.37
N VAL A 46 3.36 5.96 -3.85
CA VAL A 46 4.62 5.33 -3.44
C VAL A 46 5.53 5.10 -4.66
N LEU A 47 5.00 4.63 -5.79
CA LEU A 47 5.78 4.47 -7.01
C LEU A 47 6.40 5.79 -7.50
N VAL A 48 5.68 6.89 -7.39
CA VAL A 48 6.22 8.23 -7.70
C VAL A 48 7.34 8.60 -6.72
N LEU A 49 7.18 8.34 -5.41
CA LEU A 49 8.25 8.55 -4.43
C LEU A 49 9.50 7.72 -4.74
N LEU A 50 9.33 6.44 -5.11
CA LEU A 50 10.45 5.58 -5.53
C LEU A 50 11.15 6.13 -6.78
N TYR A 51 10.39 6.68 -7.73
CA TYR A 51 10.94 7.30 -8.92
C TYR A 51 11.74 8.57 -8.58
N ILE A 52 11.24 9.42 -7.67
CA ILE A 52 11.94 10.61 -7.16
C ILE A 52 13.28 10.22 -6.51
N ILE A 53 13.26 9.20 -5.65
CA ILE A 53 14.48 8.68 -5.01
C ILE A 53 15.48 8.23 -6.07
N ARG A 54 15.03 7.48 -7.08
CA ARG A 54 15.86 7.02 -8.18
C ARG A 54 16.51 8.18 -8.92
N GLN A 55 15.78 9.24 -9.24
CA GLN A 55 16.29 10.41 -9.95
C GLN A 55 17.45 11.10 -9.19
N PHE A 56 17.28 11.30 -7.89
CA PHE A 56 18.31 11.96 -7.09
C PHE A 56 19.51 11.05 -6.82
N VAL A 57 19.26 9.80 -6.44
CA VAL A 57 20.31 8.90 -5.96
C VAL A 57 21.06 8.23 -7.12
N ILE A 58 20.35 7.86 -8.18
CA ILE A 58 20.92 7.07 -9.30
C ILE A 58 21.23 7.97 -10.50
N GLU A 59 20.27 8.77 -10.95
CA GLU A 59 20.44 9.65 -12.12
C GLU A 59 21.21 10.95 -11.79
N LYS A 60 21.40 11.25 -10.49
CA LYS A 60 22.16 12.41 -9.96
C LYS A 60 21.63 13.76 -10.45
N LEU A 61 20.32 13.85 -10.69
CA LEU A 61 19.69 15.07 -11.18
C LEU A 61 19.81 16.22 -10.19
N ASP A 62 19.84 17.43 -10.71
CA ASP A 62 19.71 18.63 -9.90
C ASP A 62 18.26 18.80 -9.42
N PHE A 63 18.09 19.39 -8.26
CA PHE A 63 16.77 19.55 -7.63
C PHE A 63 15.75 20.20 -8.58
N LEU A 64 16.09 21.32 -9.23
CA LEU A 64 15.19 22.03 -10.14
C LEU A 64 14.85 21.21 -11.39
N GLU A 65 15.79 20.45 -11.91
CA GLU A 65 15.57 19.59 -13.06
C GLU A 65 14.61 18.44 -12.70
N ALA A 66 14.83 17.81 -11.53
CA ALA A 66 13.94 16.78 -11.02
C ALA A 66 12.53 17.31 -10.80
N VAL A 67 12.38 18.45 -10.12
CA VAL A 67 11.06 19.07 -9.88
C VAL A 67 10.32 19.33 -11.20
N ARG A 68 10.99 19.86 -12.22
CA ARG A 68 10.36 20.07 -13.54
C ARG A 68 9.88 18.77 -14.18
N LYS A 69 10.67 17.69 -14.04
CA LYS A 69 10.28 16.36 -14.54
C LYS A 69 9.13 15.75 -13.71
N ASP A 70 9.07 16.08 -12.44
CA ASP A 70 8.10 15.48 -11.50
C ASP A 70 6.73 16.17 -11.51
N LEU A 71 6.65 17.41 -12.02
CA LEU A 71 5.38 18.12 -12.19
C LEU A 71 4.33 17.31 -12.97
N LYS A 72 4.75 16.51 -13.95
CA LYS A 72 3.83 15.63 -14.70
C LYS A 72 3.22 14.53 -13.83
N TYR A 73 3.97 14.00 -12.84
CA TYR A 73 3.44 12.99 -11.91
C TYR A 73 2.52 13.62 -10.89
N LEU A 74 2.84 14.82 -10.41
CA LEU A 74 1.92 15.59 -9.56
C LEU A 74 0.63 15.89 -10.34
N GLY A 75 0.74 16.33 -11.59
CA GLY A 75 -0.41 16.54 -12.48
C GLY A 75 -1.24 15.26 -12.66
N MET A 76 -0.59 14.11 -12.85
CA MET A 76 -1.26 12.80 -12.97
C MET A 76 -1.99 12.43 -11.68
N LEU A 77 -1.35 12.57 -10.51
CA LEU A 77 -1.97 12.24 -9.22
C LEU A 77 -3.17 13.15 -8.91
N VAL A 78 -2.98 14.46 -9.02
CA VAL A 78 -4.05 15.44 -8.74
C VAL A 78 -5.15 15.35 -9.78
N GLY A 79 -4.79 15.30 -11.07
CA GLY A 79 -5.77 15.22 -12.18
C GLY A 79 -6.58 13.92 -12.13
N GLY A 80 -5.94 12.78 -11.78
CA GLY A 80 -6.63 11.50 -11.59
C GLY A 80 -7.61 11.54 -10.42
N ALA A 81 -7.21 12.12 -9.30
CA ALA A 81 -8.07 12.29 -8.13
C ALA A 81 -9.26 13.22 -8.41
N VAL A 82 -9.04 14.35 -9.11
CA VAL A 82 -10.10 15.28 -9.52
C VAL A 82 -11.06 14.60 -10.48
N LEU A 83 -10.53 13.90 -11.50
CA LEU A 83 -11.36 13.17 -12.46
C LEU A 83 -12.23 12.12 -11.77
N TYR A 84 -11.67 11.36 -10.84
CA TYR A 84 -12.40 10.42 -10.00
C TYR A 84 -13.53 11.12 -9.21
N ALA A 85 -13.21 12.23 -8.53
CA ALA A 85 -14.18 12.98 -7.72
C ALA A 85 -15.33 13.54 -8.58
N VAL A 86 -15.03 14.02 -9.78
CA VAL A 86 -16.06 14.51 -10.73
C VAL A 86 -16.96 13.37 -11.18
N ILE A 87 -16.39 12.24 -11.60
CA ILE A 87 -17.17 11.05 -12.02
C ILE A 87 -18.04 10.57 -10.86
N LEU A 88 -17.49 10.46 -9.67
CA LEU A 88 -18.23 10.05 -8.47
C LEU A 88 -19.41 10.99 -8.21
N LYS A 89 -19.18 12.31 -8.22
CA LYS A 89 -20.23 13.30 -7.98
C LYS A 89 -21.35 13.23 -9.03
N ILE A 90 -20.99 13.10 -10.31
CA ILE A 90 -21.98 12.95 -11.40
C ILE A 90 -22.80 11.68 -11.19
N THR A 91 -22.16 10.56 -10.82
CA THR A 91 -22.83 9.28 -10.58
C THR A 91 -23.82 9.38 -9.40
N LEU A 92 -23.40 9.98 -8.29
CA LEU A 92 -24.25 10.18 -7.11
C LEU A 92 -25.49 11.02 -7.43
N ILE A 93 -25.32 12.13 -8.18
CA ILE A 93 -26.43 12.99 -8.59
C ILE A 93 -27.35 12.24 -9.57
N ARG A 94 -26.78 11.54 -10.55
CA ARG A 94 -27.57 10.85 -11.59
C ARG A 94 -28.46 9.76 -11.05
N TYR A 95 -27.98 9.01 -10.05
CA TYR A 95 -28.70 7.90 -9.46
C TYR A 95 -29.39 8.24 -8.14
N ASN A 96 -29.30 9.49 -7.70
CA ASN A 96 -29.84 9.97 -6.41
C ASN A 96 -29.42 9.10 -5.22
N ILE A 97 -28.12 8.75 -5.17
CA ILE A 97 -27.54 7.90 -4.14
C ILE A 97 -26.68 8.76 -3.20
N THR A 98 -26.80 8.52 -1.91
CA THR A 98 -25.91 9.09 -0.88
C THR A 98 -24.77 8.11 -0.58
N LEU A 99 -23.57 8.64 -0.32
CA LEU A 99 -22.44 7.80 0.08
C LEU A 99 -22.75 7.16 1.45
N PRO A 100 -22.60 5.84 1.58
CA PRO A 100 -22.74 5.19 2.88
C PRO A 100 -21.60 5.63 3.81
N GLY A 101 -21.86 5.67 5.13
CA GLY A 101 -20.83 5.91 6.15
C GLY A 101 -19.79 4.80 6.30
N TYR A 102 -19.84 3.79 5.43
CA TYR A 102 -18.95 2.63 5.46
C TYR A 102 -17.51 3.02 5.22
N GLN A 103 -16.60 2.61 6.09
CA GLN A 103 -15.14 2.84 6.01
C GLN A 103 -14.72 4.31 5.88
N GLY A 104 -15.54 5.25 6.34
CA GLY A 104 -15.22 6.67 6.30
C GLY A 104 -15.41 7.34 4.93
N ILE A 105 -16.00 6.65 3.95
CA ILE A 105 -16.24 7.22 2.59
C ILE A 105 -17.18 8.43 2.68
N GLY A 106 -18.16 8.42 3.58
CA GLY A 106 -19.09 9.55 3.76
C GLY A 106 -18.46 10.79 4.37
N ALA A 107 -17.30 10.67 5.01
CA ALA A 107 -16.56 11.75 5.67
C ALA A 107 -15.34 12.23 4.87
N LEU A 108 -15.26 11.91 3.55
CA LEU A 108 -14.19 12.40 2.69
C LEU A 108 -14.22 13.93 2.61
N GLY A 109 -13.11 14.57 2.92
CA GLY A 109 -13.01 16.04 2.85
C GLY A 109 -11.79 16.62 3.53
N ILE A 110 -11.85 17.93 3.74
CA ILE A 110 -10.77 18.66 4.42
C ILE A 110 -10.90 18.42 5.91
N MET A 111 -9.81 17.95 6.52
CA MET A 111 -9.71 17.64 7.94
C MET A 111 -9.16 18.84 8.71
N SER A 112 -9.48 18.92 10.01
CA SER A 112 -8.87 19.88 10.93
C SER A 112 -7.39 19.53 11.22
N LEU A 113 -6.60 20.49 11.68
CA LEU A 113 -5.19 20.28 12.04
C LEU A 113 -5.00 19.16 13.08
N GLY A 114 -5.92 19.05 14.05
CA GLY A 114 -5.91 17.98 15.04
C GLY A 114 -6.14 16.61 14.42
N GLN A 115 -7.05 16.49 13.43
CA GLN A 115 -7.31 15.25 12.69
C GLN A 115 -6.11 14.86 11.81
N TYR A 116 -5.42 15.82 11.17
CA TYR A 116 -4.19 15.50 10.43
C TYR A 116 -3.07 14.97 11.35
N LYS A 117 -2.94 15.50 12.57
CA LYS A 117 -2.00 14.98 13.57
C LYS A 117 -2.37 13.55 13.98
N ALA A 118 -3.65 13.28 14.22
CA ALA A 118 -4.13 11.93 14.52
C ALA A 118 -3.92 10.96 13.34
N ALA A 119 -4.15 11.41 12.11
CA ALA A 119 -3.88 10.63 10.90
C ALA A 119 -2.41 10.27 10.78
N LEU A 120 -1.49 11.18 11.09
CA LEU A 120 -0.05 10.89 11.10
C LEU A 120 0.32 9.86 12.19
N GLN A 121 -0.22 10.01 13.41
CA GLN A 121 -0.01 9.02 14.48
C GLN A 121 -0.54 7.65 14.09
N LYS A 122 -1.75 7.58 13.52
CA LYS A 122 -2.35 6.35 13.01
C LYS A 122 -1.50 5.72 11.90
N THR A 123 -0.97 6.52 10.98
CA THR A 123 -0.06 6.07 9.92
C THR A 123 1.19 5.43 10.48
N LEU A 124 1.85 6.07 11.44
CA LEU A 124 3.05 5.52 12.08
C LEU A 124 2.76 4.25 12.88
N TYR A 125 1.60 4.19 13.53
CA TYR A 125 1.15 3.00 14.24
C TYR A 125 0.95 1.82 13.28
N HIS A 126 0.15 1.98 12.20
CA HIS A 126 -0.07 0.93 11.21
C HIS A 126 1.21 0.50 10.50
N PHE A 127 2.10 1.47 10.22
CA PHE A 127 3.40 1.16 9.63
C PHE A 127 4.27 0.28 10.52
N ARG A 128 4.25 0.50 11.85
CA ARG A 128 4.93 -0.38 12.80
C ARG A 128 4.27 -1.74 12.88
N LEU A 129 2.95 -1.78 12.88
CA LEU A 129 2.17 -3.00 13.00
C LEU A 129 2.45 -3.97 11.83
N ILE A 130 2.42 -3.46 10.59
CA ILE A 130 2.66 -4.32 9.40
C ILE A 130 4.10 -4.82 9.35
N LEU A 131 5.05 -4.06 9.88
CA LEU A 131 6.43 -4.49 10.00
C LEU A 131 6.65 -5.49 11.15
N GLY A 132 5.59 -5.88 11.87
CA GLY A 132 5.65 -6.83 12.95
C GLY A 132 6.33 -6.30 14.21
N MET A 133 6.45 -4.98 14.38
CA MET A 133 7.12 -4.35 15.51
C MET A 133 6.25 -4.30 16.78
N GLU A 134 5.02 -4.78 16.72
CA GLU A 134 4.11 -4.92 17.86
C GLU A 134 3.56 -6.36 17.89
N HIS A 135 3.79 -7.04 19.02
CA HIS A 135 3.17 -8.29 19.50
C HIS A 135 3.80 -9.64 19.12
N GLY A 136 4.11 -10.37 20.18
CA GLY A 136 4.14 -11.84 20.30
C GLY A 136 5.41 -12.55 19.82
N VAL A 137 5.80 -13.58 20.56
CA VAL A 137 7.02 -14.39 20.37
C VAL A 137 7.14 -15.02 18.97
N GLU A 138 6.03 -15.33 18.32
CA GLU A 138 6.02 -15.99 17.01
C GLU A 138 6.38 -15.07 15.83
N LYS A 139 6.30 -13.75 16.02
CA LYS A 139 6.59 -12.77 14.96
C LYS A 139 7.98 -12.14 15.00
N HIS A 140 8.84 -12.58 15.94
CA HIS A 140 10.17 -11.99 16.09
C HIS A 140 11.04 -12.08 14.84
N VAL A 141 11.02 -13.21 14.14
CA VAL A 141 11.82 -13.38 12.90
C VAL A 141 11.36 -12.45 11.81
N TYR A 142 10.04 -12.29 11.62
CA TYR A 142 9.48 -11.39 10.63
C TYR A 142 9.81 -9.92 10.93
N SER A 143 9.64 -9.52 12.19
CA SER A 143 10.01 -8.19 12.67
C SER A 143 11.51 -7.91 12.48
N LEU A 144 12.37 -8.88 12.79
CA LEU A 144 13.81 -8.77 12.62
C LEU A 144 14.19 -8.60 11.14
N LEU A 145 13.59 -9.38 10.24
CA LEU A 145 13.84 -9.29 8.81
C LEU A 145 13.37 -7.93 8.24
N ASN A 146 12.23 -7.42 8.68
CA ASN A 146 11.74 -6.11 8.30
C ASN A 146 12.63 -4.97 8.83
N ALA A 147 13.05 -5.05 10.09
CA ALA A 147 13.99 -4.10 10.67
C ALA A 147 15.34 -4.13 9.93
N ALA A 148 15.84 -5.33 9.59
CA ALA A 148 17.05 -5.49 8.78
C ALA A 148 16.89 -4.90 7.38
N ALA A 149 15.73 -5.08 6.73
CA ALA A 149 15.44 -4.48 5.42
C ALA A 149 15.47 -2.95 5.48
N LEU A 150 14.81 -2.35 6.48
CA LEU A 150 14.83 -0.88 6.66
C LEU A 150 16.23 -0.35 6.98
N LEU A 151 16.98 -1.04 7.84
CA LEU A 151 18.37 -0.71 8.13
C LEU A 151 19.22 -0.76 6.85
N LEU A 152 19.07 -1.82 6.05
CA LEU A 152 19.79 -1.97 4.79
C LEU A 152 19.42 -0.88 3.77
N ILE A 153 18.14 -0.51 3.66
CA ILE A 153 17.72 0.63 2.83
C ILE A 153 18.46 1.90 3.26
N GLY A 154 18.52 2.18 4.57
CA GLY A 154 19.24 3.34 5.11
C GLY A 154 20.74 3.28 4.82
N LEU A 155 21.39 2.15 5.06
CA LEU A 155 22.85 1.97 4.82
C LEU A 155 23.18 2.06 3.34
N ILE A 156 22.40 1.42 2.46
CA ILE A 156 22.62 1.48 1.01
C ILE A 156 22.34 2.90 0.49
N LEU A 157 21.31 3.58 1.00
CA LEU A 157 21.05 4.97 0.67
C LEU A 157 22.25 5.86 0.98
N ILE A 158 22.77 5.78 2.22
CA ILE A 158 23.96 6.53 2.64
C ILE A 158 25.15 6.20 1.72
N TYR A 159 25.40 4.91 1.48
CA TYR A 159 26.46 4.46 0.60
C TYR A 159 26.34 5.04 -0.82
N LEU A 160 25.14 5.00 -1.41
CA LEU A 160 24.91 5.53 -2.75
C LEU A 160 24.99 7.06 -2.80
N LEU A 161 24.51 7.78 -1.77
CA LEU A 161 24.62 9.24 -1.67
C LEU A 161 26.09 9.68 -1.63
N VAL A 162 26.93 8.93 -0.90
CA VAL A 162 28.37 9.21 -0.80
C VAL A 162 29.07 8.82 -2.11
N ARG A 163 28.87 7.60 -2.61
CA ARG A 163 29.49 7.09 -3.84
C ARG A 163 29.16 7.97 -5.06
N ASN A 164 27.91 8.39 -5.17
CA ASN A 164 27.42 9.21 -6.27
C ASN A 164 27.65 10.71 -6.06
N GLN A 165 28.29 11.10 -4.96
CA GLN A 165 28.60 12.48 -4.58
C GLN A 165 27.34 13.38 -4.49
N VAL A 166 26.15 12.79 -4.26
CA VAL A 166 24.91 13.54 -4.14
C VAL A 166 24.93 14.49 -2.95
N TYR A 167 25.73 14.19 -1.91
CA TYR A 167 25.93 15.06 -0.75
C TYR A 167 26.47 16.46 -1.10
N LYS A 168 27.14 16.62 -2.27
CA LYS A 168 27.57 17.92 -2.78
C LYS A 168 26.40 18.81 -3.21
N LYS A 169 25.27 18.20 -3.58
CA LYS A 169 24.01 18.85 -3.99
C LYS A 169 23.03 18.82 -2.82
N LYS A 170 23.17 19.72 -1.85
CA LYS A 170 22.43 19.73 -0.57
C LYS A 170 20.90 19.55 -0.75
N MET A 171 20.30 20.26 -1.73
CA MET A 171 18.85 20.18 -1.98
C MET A 171 18.43 18.81 -2.52
N SER A 172 19.20 18.21 -3.44
CA SER A 172 18.92 16.87 -3.96
C SER A 172 19.10 15.80 -2.89
N MET A 173 20.10 15.95 -2.01
CA MET A 173 20.28 15.06 -0.85
C MET A 173 19.09 15.16 0.12
N LEU A 174 18.69 16.37 0.49
CA LEU A 174 17.56 16.58 1.39
C LEU A 174 16.27 16.04 0.79
N ALA A 175 16.02 16.28 -0.50
CA ALA A 175 14.85 15.79 -1.22
C ALA A 175 14.81 14.25 -1.29
N SER A 176 15.95 13.58 -1.48
CA SER A 176 15.99 12.10 -1.49
C SER A 176 15.69 11.52 -0.11
N ILE A 177 16.22 12.10 0.97
CA ILE A 177 15.93 11.67 2.34
C ILE A 177 14.46 11.93 2.67
N ALA A 178 13.95 13.13 2.34
CA ALA A 178 12.54 13.46 2.53
C ALA A 178 11.61 12.49 1.79
N ALA A 179 11.94 12.13 0.53
CA ALA A 179 11.14 11.17 -0.24
C ALA A 179 11.10 9.78 0.43
N VAL A 180 12.22 9.30 0.98
CA VAL A 180 12.24 8.04 1.75
C VAL A 180 11.37 8.14 3.01
N CYS A 181 11.50 9.24 3.77
CA CYS A 181 10.68 9.47 4.97
C CYS A 181 9.18 9.62 4.66
N LEU A 182 8.83 10.05 3.45
CA LEU A 182 7.44 10.19 3.01
C LEU A 182 6.82 8.87 2.53
N ILE A 183 7.59 7.80 2.34
CA ILE A 183 7.02 6.50 1.91
C ILE A 183 5.92 6.01 2.85
N PRO A 184 6.07 5.99 4.19
CA PRO A 184 4.99 5.61 5.09
C PRO A 184 3.73 6.48 4.93
N VAL A 185 3.92 7.78 4.77
CA VAL A 185 2.81 8.74 4.56
C VAL A 185 2.12 8.47 3.22
N GLY A 186 2.88 8.23 2.16
CA GLY A 186 2.35 7.87 0.83
C GLY A 186 1.61 6.55 0.83
N ALA A 187 2.14 5.52 1.52
CA ALA A 187 1.53 4.20 1.61
C ALA A 187 0.20 4.22 2.38
N TYR A 188 0.08 5.10 3.36
CA TYR A 188 -1.12 5.28 4.18
C TYR A 188 -1.85 6.61 3.90
N PHE A 189 -1.68 7.17 2.70
CA PHE A 189 -2.24 8.49 2.33
C PHE A 189 -3.75 8.57 2.55
N ILE A 190 -4.47 7.46 2.47
CA ILE A 190 -5.91 7.42 2.70
C ILE A 190 -6.30 7.91 4.11
N ASN A 191 -5.45 7.77 5.12
CA ASN A 191 -5.70 8.30 6.47
C ASN A 191 -5.82 9.83 6.49
N PHE A 192 -5.29 10.50 5.45
CA PHE A 192 -5.32 11.96 5.31
C PHE A 192 -6.52 12.45 4.47
N THR A 193 -7.39 11.54 4.03
CA THR A 193 -8.59 11.88 3.23
C THR A 193 -9.87 11.84 4.04
N SER A 194 -9.92 11.08 5.14
CA SER A 194 -11.07 11.01 6.04
C SER A 194 -10.62 10.64 7.46
N PRO A 195 -11.23 11.23 8.51
CA PRO A 195 -10.91 10.91 9.90
C PRO A 195 -11.35 9.51 10.31
N ASP A 196 -12.41 8.99 9.68
CA ASP A 196 -13.10 7.75 10.06
C ASP A 196 -12.65 6.53 9.27
N VAL A 197 -11.51 6.60 8.57
CA VAL A 197 -10.96 5.48 7.80
C VAL A 197 -10.68 4.30 8.74
N GLN A 198 -11.32 3.16 8.46
CA GLN A 198 -10.95 1.87 9.03
C GLN A 198 -9.99 1.17 8.07
N TYR A 199 -8.84 0.77 8.58
CA TYR A 199 -7.79 0.17 7.78
C TYR A 199 -7.95 -1.34 7.72
N TYR A 200 -7.89 -1.89 6.52
CA TYR A 200 -7.92 -3.34 6.26
C TYR A 200 -6.64 -3.76 5.53
N THR A 201 -6.21 -4.98 5.71
CA THR A 201 -5.01 -5.56 5.09
C THR A 201 -4.96 -5.35 3.57
N LEU A 202 -6.12 -5.31 2.92
CA LEU A 202 -6.24 -5.05 1.49
C LEU A 202 -5.74 -3.66 1.05
N MET A 203 -5.75 -2.69 1.97
CA MET A 203 -5.27 -1.32 1.74
C MET A 203 -3.74 -1.20 1.87
N GLU A 204 -3.06 -2.24 2.37
CA GLU A 204 -1.64 -2.21 2.73
C GLU A 204 -0.70 -2.59 1.58
N MET A 205 -1.26 -2.85 0.38
CA MET A 205 -0.46 -3.26 -0.78
C MET A 205 0.65 -2.27 -1.15
N ALA A 206 0.45 -0.97 -0.90
CA ALA A 206 1.46 0.06 -1.16
C ALA A 206 2.69 -0.08 -0.25
N VAL A 207 2.55 -0.66 0.95
CA VAL A 207 3.67 -0.87 1.88
C VAL A 207 4.67 -1.88 1.32
N CYS A 208 4.20 -2.89 0.59
CA CYS A 208 5.07 -3.89 -0.04
C CYS A 208 6.07 -3.26 -1.04
N LEU A 209 5.78 -2.07 -1.56
CA LEU A 209 6.69 -1.36 -2.46
C LEU A 209 7.99 -0.88 -1.77
N ILE A 210 8.07 -0.90 -0.44
CA ILE A 210 9.32 -0.65 0.29
C ILE A 210 10.36 -1.70 -0.06
N TYR A 211 9.97 -2.96 -0.24
CA TYR A 211 10.89 -4.00 -0.68
C TYR A 211 11.35 -3.79 -2.11
N LEU A 212 10.49 -3.19 -2.96
CA LEU A 212 10.90 -2.77 -4.30
C LEU A 212 12.00 -1.68 -4.24
N LEU A 213 11.92 -0.74 -3.28
CA LEU A 213 13.00 0.23 -3.07
C LEU A 213 14.32 -0.49 -2.74
N LEU A 214 14.30 -1.47 -1.84
CA LEU A 214 15.48 -2.26 -1.52
C LEU A 214 16.04 -2.95 -2.77
N ILE A 215 15.20 -3.57 -3.58
CA ILE A 215 15.60 -4.21 -4.84
C ILE A 215 16.24 -3.20 -5.79
N ILE A 216 15.60 -2.04 -6.02
CA ILE A 216 16.13 -0.98 -6.89
C ILE A 216 17.52 -0.53 -6.43
N MET A 217 17.70 -0.34 -5.12
CA MET A 217 18.99 0.06 -4.55
C MET A 217 20.05 -1.04 -4.67
N LEU A 218 19.69 -2.31 -4.43
CA LEU A 218 20.61 -3.44 -4.58
C LEU A 218 21.11 -3.64 -6.01
N LEU A 219 20.27 -3.35 -7.00
CA LEU A 219 20.66 -3.39 -8.42
C LEU A 219 21.74 -2.37 -8.77
N GLN A 220 21.85 -1.28 -7.99
CA GLN A 220 22.87 -0.25 -8.20
C GLN A 220 24.21 -0.59 -7.55
N LEU A 221 24.26 -1.59 -6.69
CA LEU A 221 25.49 -2.03 -6.04
C LEU A 221 26.29 -2.92 -6.98
N GLU A 222 27.51 -2.50 -7.31
CA GLU A 222 28.46 -3.29 -8.09
C GLU A 222 29.22 -4.26 -7.16
N TRP A 223 29.64 -5.42 -7.70
CA TRP A 223 30.46 -6.40 -6.95
C TRP A 223 31.96 -6.01 -6.81
N LYS A 224 32.29 -4.72 -6.91
CA LYS A 224 33.68 -4.26 -6.93
C LYS A 224 34.27 -4.07 -5.55
N THR A 225 33.59 -3.31 -4.69
CA THR A 225 34.10 -2.96 -3.37
C THR A 225 33.63 -3.97 -2.32
N TRP A 226 34.42 -4.18 -1.26
CA TRP A 226 34.06 -5.08 -0.16
C TRP A 226 32.75 -4.69 0.52
N ILE A 227 32.55 -3.38 0.78
CA ILE A 227 31.32 -2.84 1.36
C ILE A 227 30.12 -3.15 0.45
N SER A 228 30.25 -2.92 -0.84
CA SER A 228 29.17 -3.19 -1.81
C SER A 228 28.81 -4.68 -1.86
N LYS A 229 29.80 -5.57 -1.79
CA LYS A 229 29.59 -7.03 -1.75
C LYS A 229 28.80 -7.43 -0.50
N ILE A 230 29.17 -6.92 0.68
CA ILE A 230 28.46 -7.22 1.94
C ILE A 230 27.03 -6.70 1.89
N LEU A 231 26.84 -5.41 1.56
CA LEU A 231 25.49 -4.83 1.50
C LEU A 231 24.58 -5.58 0.52
N LYS A 232 25.14 -5.98 -0.64
CA LYS A 232 24.38 -6.73 -1.64
C LYS A 232 24.06 -8.15 -1.16
N GLY A 233 25.03 -8.85 -0.59
CA GLY A 233 24.84 -10.19 -0.02
C GLY A 233 23.82 -10.20 1.12
N CYS A 234 23.94 -9.30 2.09
CA CYS A 234 22.99 -9.15 3.19
C CYS A 234 21.59 -8.79 2.67
N GLY A 235 21.50 -7.89 1.68
CA GLY A 235 20.20 -7.50 1.10
C GLY A 235 19.50 -8.66 0.39
N ILE A 236 20.24 -9.45 -0.39
CA ILE A 236 19.69 -10.66 -1.03
C ILE A 236 19.22 -11.65 0.03
N PHE A 237 20.03 -11.91 1.07
CA PHE A 237 19.68 -12.82 2.14
C PHE A 237 18.40 -12.39 2.87
N VAL A 238 18.27 -11.10 3.21
CA VAL A 238 17.08 -10.56 3.88
C VAL A 238 15.85 -10.66 2.97
N LEU A 239 15.97 -10.36 1.67
CA LEU A 239 14.86 -10.50 0.72
C LEU A 239 14.42 -11.96 0.58
N CYS A 240 15.36 -12.90 0.45
CA CYS A 240 15.03 -14.33 0.41
C CYS A 240 14.34 -14.78 1.70
N GLY A 241 14.81 -14.32 2.86
CA GLY A 241 14.20 -14.59 4.16
C GLY A 241 12.77 -14.05 4.25
N LEU A 242 12.53 -12.81 3.79
CA LEU A 242 11.20 -12.20 3.75
C LEU A 242 10.25 -12.96 2.82
N VAL A 243 10.69 -13.35 1.62
CA VAL A 243 9.88 -14.13 0.69
C VAL A 243 9.52 -15.49 1.31
N TYR A 244 10.51 -16.19 1.85
CA TYR A 244 10.30 -17.50 2.51
C TYR A 244 9.28 -17.39 3.66
N TYR A 245 9.46 -16.40 4.53
CA TYR A 245 8.54 -16.18 5.66
C TYR A 245 7.12 -15.83 5.22
N ASN A 246 6.98 -14.97 4.19
CA ASN A 246 5.67 -14.63 3.65
C ASN A 246 4.97 -15.83 2.99
N VAL A 247 5.71 -16.72 2.32
CA VAL A 247 5.16 -17.98 1.76
C VAL A 247 4.62 -18.87 2.89
N ILE A 248 5.38 -19.04 3.98
CA ILE A 248 4.93 -19.83 5.14
C ILE A 248 3.66 -19.22 5.74
N ASN A 249 3.66 -17.90 6.02
CA ASN A 249 2.50 -17.24 6.59
C ASN A 249 1.27 -17.32 5.70
N SER A 250 1.44 -17.18 4.38
CA SER A 250 0.34 -17.35 3.43
C SER A 250 -0.23 -18.77 3.49
N ASN A 251 0.62 -19.79 3.52
CA ASN A 251 0.17 -21.18 3.62
C ASN A 251 -0.58 -21.44 4.93
N ILE A 252 -0.09 -20.92 6.06
CA ILE A 252 -0.78 -21.03 7.35
C ILE A 252 -2.14 -20.31 7.32
N ALA A 253 -2.18 -19.11 6.74
CA ALA A 253 -3.43 -18.35 6.61
C ALA A 253 -4.47 -19.07 5.74
N TYR A 254 -4.05 -19.63 4.59
CA TYR A 254 -4.93 -20.43 3.73
C TYR A 254 -5.40 -21.70 4.42
N PHE A 255 -4.54 -22.39 5.14
CA PHE A 255 -4.91 -23.58 5.91
C PHE A 255 -5.95 -23.25 6.98
N ASN A 256 -5.72 -22.20 7.78
CA ASN A 256 -6.67 -21.75 8.80
C ASN A 256 -8.01 -21.32 8.21
N MET A 257 -7.98 -20.64 7.06
CA MET A 257 -9.20 -20.24 6.34
C MET A 257 -9.99 -21.46 5.84
N ASN A 258 -9.29 -22.47 5.34
CA ASN A 258 -9.91 -23.73 4.91
C ASN A 258 -10.55 -24.48 6.09
N LEU A 259 -9.86 -24.57 7.24
CA LEU A 259 -10.41 -25.15 8.45
C LEU A 259 -11.66 -24.40 8.94
N SER A 260 -11.62 -23.06 8.96
CA SER A 260 -12.76 -22.23 9.33
C SER A 260 -13.94 -22.41 8.39
N TYR A 261 -13.68 -22.55 7.08
CA TYR A 261 -14.71 -22.83 6.09
C TYR A 261 -15.40 -24.18 6.36
N HIS A 262 -14.63 -25.26 6.56
CA HIS A 262 -15.19 -26.57 6.87
C HIS A 262 -15.97 -26.59 8.20
N LYS A 263 -15.44 -25.90 9.23
CA LYS A 263 -16.16 -25.72 10.50
C LYS A 263 -17.51 -25.02 10.28
N SER A 264 -17.54 -23.96 9.47
CA SER A 264 -18.77 -23.21 9.19
C SER A 264 -19.80 -24.04 8.44
N ILE A 265 -19.36 -24.87 7.47
CA ILE A 265 -20.23 -25.80 6.76
C ILE A 265 -20.82 -26.83 7.74
N SER A 266 -19.97 -27.47 8.54
CA SER A 266 -20.41 -28.48 9.51
C SER A 266 -21.45 -27.91 10.48
N ILE A 267 -21.22 -26.68 10.99
CA ILE A 267 -22.21 -26.00 11.84
C ILE A 267 -23.52 -25.75 11.10
N ALA A 268 -23.46 -25.31 9.84
CA ALA A 268 -24.65 -25.07 9.04
C ALA A 268 -25.44 -26.36 8.78
N GLU A 269 -24.74 -27.46 8.48
CA GLU A 269 -25.35 -28.80 8.30
C GLU A 269 -26.01 -29.30 9.60
N ASP A 270 -25.33 -29.16 10.76
CA ASP A 270 -25.87 -29.54 12.04
C ASP A 270 -27.13 -28.72 12.38
N VAL A 271 -27.14 -27.42 12.08
CA VAL A 271 -28.31 -26.56 12.29
C VAL A 271 -29.47 -26.97 11.39
N LEU A 272 -29.19 -27.20 10.09
CA LEU A 272 -30.19 -27.64 9.13
C LEU A 272 -30.80 -28.97 9.55
N GLN A 273 -29.98 -29.95 9.94
CA GLN A 273 -30.46 -31.26 10.39
C GLN A 273 -31.33 -31.17 11.62
N ARG A 274 -31.02 -30.29 12.57
CA ARG A 274 -31.85 -30.04 13.75
C ARG A 274 -33.20 -29.40 13.40
N ILE A 275 -33.22 -28.45 12.47
CA ILE A 275 -34.43 -27.80 11.98
C ILE A 275 -35.33 -28.82 11.28
N GLU A 276 -34.77 -29.67 10.39
CA GLU A 276 -35.53 -30.70 9.69
C GLU A 276 -36.10 -31.79 10.60
N GLN A 277 -35.50 -31.99 11.79
CA GLN A 277 -36.01 -32.91 12.82
C GLN A 277 -37.15 -32.32 13.67
N MET A 278 -37.49 -31.03 13.52
CA MET A 278 -38.62 -30.43 14.24
C MET A 278 -39.93 -30.81 13.56
N ASP A 279 -40.82 -31.52 14.27
CA ASP A 279 -42.08 -32.02 13.76
C ASP A 279 -43.02 -30.92 13.21
N GLU A 280 -42.85 -29.68 13.68
CA GLU A 280 -43.66 -28.51 13.29
C GLU A 280 -43.09 -27.75 12.08
N PHE A 281 -41.86 -28.05 11.60
CA PHE A 281 -41.20 -27.29 10.55
C PHE A 281 -41.70 -27.66 9.15
N GLN A 282 -42.27 -26.67 8.43
CA GLN A 282 -42.72 -26.82 7.04
C GLN A 282 -41.78 -26.03 6.11
N ASN A 283 -40.89 -26.73 5.43
CA ASN A 283 -39.79 -26.18 4.62
C ASN A 283 -40.20 -25.14 3.57
N GLN A 284 -41.50 -25.08 3.16
CA GLN A 284 -41.97 -24.12 2.16
C GLN A 284 -42.63 -22.87 2.77
N HIS A 285 -42.95 -22.86 4.06
CA HIS A 285 -43.74 -21.79 4.69
C HIS A 285 -43.05 -21.12 5.89
N ASP A 286 -42.12 -21.80 6.54
CA ASP A 286 -41.55 -21.32 7.78
C ASP A 286 -40.25 -20.51 7.52
N LYS A 287 -40.10 -19.42 8.27
CA LYS A 287 -38.88 -18.61 8.26
C LYS A 287 -38.04 -18.94 9.49
N VAL A 288 -36.77 -19.30 9.24
CA VAL A 288 -35.82 -19.56 10.32
C VAL A 288 -35.08 -18.27 10.64
N VAL A 289 -35.10 -17.87 11.91
CA VAL A 289 -34.30 -16.74 12.40
C VAL A 289 -33.23 -17.27 13.36
N ILE A 290 -31.98 -17.10 12.99
CA ILE A 290 -30.83 -17.47 13.84
C ILE A 290 -30.48 -16.25 14.69
N MET A 291 -30.62 -16.38 16.02
CA MET A 291 -30.20 -15.34 16.96
C MET A 291 -28.99 -15.81 17.75
N GLY A 292 -27.95 -14.96 17.78
CA GLY A 292 -26.73 -15.17 18.55
C GLY A 292 -25.46 -15.21 17.66
N ASP A 293 -24.34 -14.95 18.29
CA ASP A 293 -23.01 -15.08 17.67
C ASP A 293 -22.49 -16.50 17.89
N TYR A 294 -22.12 -17.16 16.80
CA TYR A 294 -21.34 -18.39 16.84
C TYR A 294 -19.86 -18.02 16.88
N ASN A 295 -19.24 -18.05 18.04
CA ASN A 295 -17.79 -17.94 18.23
C ASN A 295 -17.10 -19.30 18.16
#